data_a6ede7366bc712f8b13ebf0287d7e3ad
#
_entry.id   a6ede7366bc712f8b13ebf0287d7e3ad
#
_cell.length_a   1.000
_cell.length_b   1.000
_cell.length_c   1.000
_cell.angle_alpha   90.00
_cell.angle_beta   90.00
_cell.angle_gamma   90.00
#
_symmetry.space_group_name_H-M   'P 1'
#
loop_
_entity.id
_entity.type
_entity.pdbx_description
1 polymer ?
#
loop_
_entity_poly.entity_id
_entity_poly.type
_entity_poly.pdbx_seq_one_letter_code
_entity_poly.pdbx_strand_id
1 'polypeptide(L)'
;VLTLADYIAHLQAYHRIFSKLERALGALPDGMTGAGFVSIPRAPLLESDLCHLRAFRRAPVAPMPPLSSMAQALGVRYVLEGSALGGQVILAALQPRLGAQIAGATRFFAGLGRHSMANWRAFKAGLDQYGADHPAEHEEVVAGGALCFGMFLDAAMNVDMDLDLGVSA
;
A
#
# COMPACT_ATOMS: atom_id res chain seq x y z
N VAL A 1 -5.26 -16.24 -16.76
CA VAL A 1 -5.01 -17.09 -15.57
C VAL A 1 -3.88 -16.49 -14.77
N LEU A 2 -4.09 -16.12 -13.50
CA LEU A 2 -3.05 -15.52 -12.65
C LEU A 2 -1.86 -16.48 -12.48
N THR A 3 -0.68 -16.03 -12.82
CA THR A 3 0.59 -16.76 -12.76
C THR A 3 1.51 -16.24 -11.66
N LEU A 4 2.61 -16.94 -11.38
CA LEU A 4 3.65 -16.42 -10.48
C LEU A 4 4.30 -15.14 -11.03
N ALA A 5 4.43 -15.01 -12.34
CA ALA A 5 4.96 -13.80 -12.97
C ALA A 5 4.03 -12.60 -12.73
N ASP A 6 2.72 -12.78 -12.85
CA ASP A 6 1.73 -11.75 -12.54
C ASP A 6 1.79 -11.32 -11.06
N TYR A 7 1.93 -12.30 -10.16
CA TYR A 7 2.09 -12.03 -8.72
C TYR A 7 3.33 -11.16 -8.45
N ILE A 8 4.47 -11.53 -9.04
CA ILE A 8 5.73 -10.78 -8.92
C ILE A 8 5.57 -9.36 -9.48
N ALA A 9 4.96 -9.22 -10.66
CA ALA A 9 4.74 -7.92 -11.29
C ALA A 9 3.90 -6.99 -10.39
N HIS A 10 2.83 -7.51 -9.78
CA HIS A 10 2.02 -6.76 -8.82
C HIS A 10 2.82 -6.36 -7.57
N LEU A 11 3.60 -7.28 -6.98
CA LEU A 11 4.44 -6.93 -5.82
C LEU A 11 5.47 -5.84 -6.18
N GLN A 12 6.07 -5.89 -7.37
CA GLN A 12 7.01 -4.86 -7.84
C GLN A 12 6.32 -3.50 -8.05
N ALA A 13 5.12 -3.49 -8.63
CA ALA A 13 4.33 -2.27 -8.79
C ALA A 13 3.96 -1.66 -7.43
N TYR A 14 3.48 -2.48 -6.50
CA TYR A 14 3.17 -2.05 -5.14
C TYR A 14 4.41 -1.55 -4.40
N HIS A 15 5.54 -2.24 -4.52
CA HIS A 15 6.79 -1.80 -3.90
C HIS A 15 7.18 -0.38 -4.35
N ARG A 16 7.05 -0.06 -5.64
CA ARG A 16 7.31 1.28 -6.17
C ARG A 16 6.38 2.34 -5.55
N ILE A 17 5.08 2.03 -5.43
CA ILE A 17 4.08 2.96 -4.87
C ILE A 17 4.31 3.16 -3.37
N PHE A 18 4.37 2.07 -2.61
CA PHE A 18 4.54 2.14 -1.16
C PHE A 18 5.85 2.84 -0.78
N SER A 19 6.96 2.57 -1.50
CA SER A 19 8.24 3.24 -1.28
C SER A 19 8.17 4.75 -1.49
N LYS A 20 7.37 5.23 -2.47
CA LYS A 20 7.16 6.66 -2.69
C LYS A 20 6.31 7.29 -1.59
N LEU A 21 5.16 6.68 -1.31
CA LEU A 21 4.19 7.22 -0.36
C LEU A 21 4.72 7.21 1.07
N GLU A 22 5.36 6.12 1.50
CA GLU A 22 5.94 6.02 2.84
C GLU A 22 7.09 6.99 3.05
N ARG A 23 7.89 7.26 2.02
CA ARG A 23 8.92 8.31 2.07
C ARG A 23 8.30 9.69 2.23
N ALA A 24 7.23 10.00 1.49
CA ALA A 24 6.53 11.28 1.59
C ALA A 24 5.87 11.44 2.96
N LEU A 25 5.26 10.38 3.48
CA LEU A 25 4.66 10.37 4.83
C LEU A 25 5.72 10.51 5.93
N GLY A 26 6.89 9.90 5.76
CA GLY A 26 7.98 10.00 6.73
C GLY A 26 8.68 11.36 6.79
N ALA A 27 8.41 12.26 5.83
CA ALA A 27 8.89 13.63 5.86
C ALA A 27 8.03 14.56 6.73
N LEU A 28 6.87 14.08 7.20
CA LEU A 28 5.94 14.83 8.05
C LEU A 28 6.16 14.49 9.53
N PRO A 29 5.86 15.42 10.45
CA PRO A 29 5.97 15.16 11.88
C PRO A 29 5.14 13.94 12.30
N ASP A 30 5.68 13.11 13.20
CA ASP A 30 4.89 12.09 13.88
C ASP A 30 3.83 12.77 14.75
N GLY A 31 2.58 12.38 14.62
CA GLY A 31 1.57 12.97 15.49
C GLY A 31 0.11 12.66 15.22
N MET A 32 -0.18 11.82 14.26
CA MET A 32 -1.57 11.70 13.84
C MET A 32 -2.02 10.25 13.78
N THR A 33 -2.22 9.70 14.95
CA THR A 33 -2.79 8.36 14.99
C THR A 33 -3.60 8.21 16.27
N GLY A 34 -4.84 7.79 16.15
CA GLY A 34 -5.68 7.49 17.32
C GLY A 34 -5.00 6.52 18.27
N ALA A 35 -5.34 6.58 19.53
CA ALA A 35 -4.80 5.67 20.54
C ALA A 35 -4.96 4.21 20.08
N GLY A 36 -3.85 3.47 20.09
CA GLY A 36 -3.81 2.06 19.67
C GLY A 36 -3.59 1.82 18.17
N PHE A 37 -3.45 2.84 17.34
CA PHE A 37 -3.03 2.66 15.95
C PHE A 37 -1.52 2.39 15.88
N VAL A 38 -1.15 1.45 15.02
CA VAL A 38 0.25 1.12 14.73
C VAL A 38 0.50 1.25 13.24
N SER A 39 1.38 2.16 12.86
CA SER A 39 1.85 2.29 11.48
C SER A 39 2.93 1.26 11.20
N ILE A 40 2.69 0.37 10.23
CA ILE A 40 3.70 -0.59 9.78
C ILE A 40 4.12 -0.22 8.37
N PRO A 41 5.40 0.12 8.16
CA PRO A 41 5.94 0.30 6.81
C PRO A 41 5.78 -0.99 5.99
N ARG A 42 5.18 -0.88 4.80
CA ARG A 42 4.88 -2.03 3.93
C ARG A 42 5.88 -2.22 2.81
N ALA A 43 6.59 -1.17 2.42
CA ALA A 43 7.66 -1.29 1.45
C ALA A 43 8.71 -2.32 1.87
N PRO A 44 9.16 -2.41 3.13
CA PRO A 44 10.06 -3.48 3.59
C PRO A 44 9.44 -4.88 3.54
N LEU A 45 8.12 -5.02 3.72
CA LEU A 45 7.44 -6.31 3.59
C LEU A 45 7.43 -6.77 2.13
N LEU A 46 7.14 -5.86 1.20
CA LEU A 46 7.21 -6.10 -0.25
C LEU A 46 8.62 -6.44 -0.69
N GLU A 47 9.63 -5.72 -0.20
CA GLU A 47 11.03 -6.03 -0.46
C GLU A 47 11.39 -7.45 0.02
N SER A 48 10.99 -7.82 1.23
CA SER A 48 11.20 -9.15 1.78
C SER A 48 10.55 -10.25 0.93
N ASP A 49 9.30 -10.05 0.49
CA ASP A 49 8.58 -11.00 -0.35
C ASP A 49 9.24 -11.14 -1.72
N LEU A 50 9.62 -10.02 -2.35
CA LEU A 50 10.33 -10.01 -3.63
C LEU A 50 11.73 -10.64 -3.53
N CYS A 51 12.46 -10.43 -2.43
CA CYS A 51 13.73 -11.09 -2.18
C CYS A 51 13.56 -12.61 -2.07
N HIS A 52 12.53 -13.09 -1.36
CA HIS A 52 12.21 -14.50 -1.23
C HIS A 52 11.96 -15.14 -2.61
N LEU A 53 11.25 -14.42 -3.49
CA LEU A 53 10.97 -14.85 -4.87
C LEU A 53 12.15 -14.62 -5.84
N ARG A 54 13.30 -14.11 -5.37
CA ARG A 54 14.49 -13.74 -6.17
C ARG A 54 14.17 -12.71 -7.28
N ALA A 55 13.14 -11.90 -7.04
CA ALA A 55 12.59 -10.93 -8.00
C ALA A 55 12.79 -9.47 -7.57
N PHE A 56 13.44 -9.23 -6.43
CA PHE A 56 13.74 -7.87 -5.98
C PHE A 56 14.74 -7.21 -6.93
N ARG A 57 14.38 -6.01 -7.39
CA ARG A 57 15.25 -5.13 -8.17
C ARG A 57 15.29 -3.78 -7.50
N ARG A 58 16.46 -3.39 -7.04
CA ARG A 58 16.67 -2.06 -6.49
C ARG A 58 16.65 -1.06 -7.65
N ALA A 59 15.53 -0.36 -7.81
CA ALA A 59 15.40 0.73 -8.77
C ALA A 59 15.37 2.07 -8.03
N PRO A 60 15.86 3.15 -8.65
CA PRO A 60 15.65 4.48 -8.12
C PRO A 60 14.15 4.74 -7.99
N VAL A 61 13.71 5.09 -6.78
CA VAL A 61 12.32 5.52 -6.57
C VAL A 61 12.25 6.99 -6.97
N ALA A 62 11.58 7.25 -8.09
CA ALA A 62 11.37 8.61 -8.53
C ALA A 62 10.70 9.43 -7.41
N PRO A 63 11.20 10.63 -7.11
CA PRO A 63 10.58 11.48 -6.10
C PRO A 63 9.14 11.82 -6.51
N MET A 64 8.26 11.92 -5.53
CA MET A 64 6.96 12.56 -5.73
C MET A 64 7.00 13.95 -5.07
N PRO A 65 6.13 14.87 -5.49
CA PRO A 65 5.98 16.14 -4.78
C PRO A 65 5.72 15.88 -3.29
N PRO A 66 6.26 16.70 -2.40
CA PRO A 66 5.97 16.57 -0.97
C PRO A 66 4.46 16.72 -0.75
N LEU A 67 3.92 16.00 0.23
CA LEU A 67 2.55 16.21 0.66
C LEU A 67 2.43 17.62 1.24
N SER A 68 1.39 18.32 0.84
CA SER A 68 1.22 19.76 1.15
C SER A 68 0.87 20.03 2.60
N SER A 69 0.24 19.06 3.26
CA SER A 69 -0.26 19.21 4.63
C SER A 69 -0.42 17.87 5.33
N MET A 70 -0.67 17.95 6.64
CA MET A 70 -1.03 16.80 7.45
C MET A 70 -2.38 16.20 7.02
N ALA A 71 -3.33 17.02 6.63
CA ALA A 71 -4.63 16.59 6.13
C ALA A 71 -4.48 15.72 4.88
N GLN A 72 -3.67 16.17 3.92
CA GLN A 72 -3.36 15.38 2.73
C GLN A 72 -2.68 14.04 3.07
N ALA A 73 -1.75 14.05 4.02
CA ALA A 73 -1.09 12.84 4.49
C ALA A 73 -2.06 11.84 5.12
N LEU A 74 -3.04 12.31 5.88
CA LEU A 74 -4.09 11.46 6.44
C LEU A 74 -4.95 10.81 5.37
N GLY A 75 -5.28 11.56 4.31
CA GLY A 75 -5.98 11.00 3.15
C GLY A 75 -5.19 9.89 2.46
N VAL A 76 -3.89 10.09 2.23
CA VAL A 76 -2.99 9.05 1.70
C VAL A 76 -2.98 7.83 2.64
N ARG A 77 -2.80 8.06 3.94
CA ARG A 77 -2.75 7.00 4.94
C ARG A 77 -4.06 6.23 5.04
N TYR A 78 -5.21 6.90 4.88
CA TYR A 78 -6.52 6.24 4.83
C TYR A 78 -6.58 5.15 3.76
N VAL A 79 -6.10 5.43 2.56
CA VAL A 79 -6.08 4.45 1.46
C VAL A 79 -5.09 3.32 1.74
N LEU A 80 -3.89 3.64 2.24
CA LEU A 80 -2.89 2.64 2.56
C LEU A 80 -3.37 1.70 3.66
N GLU A 81 -3.91 2.22 4.77
CA GLU A 81 -4.38 1.40 5.88
C GLU A 81 -5.64 0.60 5.52
N GLY A 82 -6.56 1.21 4.76
CA GLY A 82 -7.75 0.51 4.26
C GLY A 82 -7.41 -0.65 3.33
N SER A 83 -6.41 -0.51 2.48
CA SER A 83 -5.97 -1.58 1.56
C SER A 83 -5.49 -2.85 2.27
N ALA A 84 -5.01 -2.73 3.51
CA ALA A 84 -4.57 -3.88 4.31
C ALA A 84 -5.69 -4.87 4.62
N LEU A 85 -6.93 -4.41 4.69
CA LEU A 85 -8.07 -5.26 5.01
C LEU A 85 -8.34 -6.31 3.94
N GLY A 86 -8.04 -5.96 2.66
CA GLY A 86 -8.18 -6.88 1.53
C GLY A 86 -7.13 -7.98 1.46
N GLY A 87 -6.01 -7.84 2.15
CA GLY A 87 -4.86 -8.74 2.02
C GLY A 87 -5.18 -10.21 2.29
N GLN A 88 -5.94 -10.49 3.35
CA GLN A 88 -6.33 -11.86 3.70
C GLN A 88 -7.27 -12.49 2.66
N VAL A 89 -8.16 -11.69 2.08
CA VAL A 89 -9.06 -12.14 1.00
C VAL A 89 -8.25 -12.47 -0.25
N ILE A 90 -7.29 -11.62 -0.59
CA ILE A 90 -6.37 -11.85 -1.72
C ILE A 90 -5.56 -13.13 -1.50
N LEU A 91 -4.98 -13.34 -0.32
CA LEU A 91 -4.22 -14.55 0.00
C LEU A 91 -5.09 -15.81 -0.12
N ALA A 92 -6.31 -15.78 0.40
CA ALA A 92 -7.23 -16.91 0.28
C ALA A 92 -7.56 -17.24 -1.19
N ALA A 93 -7.70 -16.22 -2.04
CA ALA A 93 -7.94 -16.41 -3.47
C ALA A 93 -6.70 -16.92 -4.23
N LEU A 94 -5.50 -16.58 -3.78
CA LEU A 94 -4.23 -17.01 -4.38
C LEU A 94 -3.83 -18.45 -3.99
N GLN A 95 -4.17 -18.88 -2.77
CA GLN A 95 -3.76 -20.17 -2.21
C GLN A 95 -4.03 -21.39 -3.12
N PRO A 96 -5.21 -21.56 -3.73
CA PRO A 96 -5.49 -22.74 -4.56
C PRO A 96 -4.61 -22.85 -5.79
N ARG A 97 -4.07 -21.73 -6.29
CA ARG A 97 -3.33 -21.66 -7.56
C ARG A 97 -1.84 -21.51 -7.37
N LEU A 98 -1.42 -20.65 -6.46
CA LEU A 98 -0.03 -20.26 -6.29
C LEU A 98 0.54 -20.64 -4.92
N GLY A 99 -0.23 -21.22 -4.01
CA GLY A 99 0.12 -21.39 -2.60
C GLY A 99 1.54 -21.91 -2.37
N ALA A 100 1.94 -23.00 -3.05
CA ALA A 100 3.29 -23.56 -2.94
C ALA A 100 4.37 -22.65 -3.52
N GLN A 101 4.06 -21.90 -4.59
CA GLN A 101 5.02 -21.05 -5.30
C GLN A 101 5.29 -19.74 -4.56
N ILE A 102 4.30 -19.22 -3.80
CA ILE A 102 4.41 -17.99 -3.03
C ILE A 102 4.61 -18.23 -1.53
N ALA A 103 4.79 -19.49 -1.12
CA ALA A 103 5.04 -19.81 0.28
C ALA A 103 6.27 -19.04 0.80
N GLY A 104 6.11 -18.29 1.90
CA GLY A 104 7.16 -17.42 2.44
C GLY A 104 7.27 -16.01 1.80
N ALA A 105 6.49 -15.73 0.76
CA ALA A 105 6.45 -14.43 0.07
C ALA A 105 5.05 -13.79 0.13
N THR A 106 4.44 -13.78 1.30
CA THR A 106 3.06 -13.32 1.52
C THR A 106 2.95 -12.29 2.66
N ARG A 107 4.08 -11.80 3.15
CA ARG A 107 4.16 -10.90 4.31
C ARG A 107 3.38 -9.61 4.10
N PHE A 108 3.48 -9.04 2.90
CA PHE A 108 2.76 -7.84 2.53
C PHE A 108 1.24 -8.01 2.68
N PHE A 109 0.68 -9.05 2.06
CA PHE A 109 -0.75 -9.32 2.13
C PHE A 109 -1.19 -9.85 3.51
N ALA A 110 -0.33 -10.54 4.23
CA ALA A 110 -0.60 -10.99 5.59
C ALA A 110 -0.75 -9.79 6.56
N GLY A 111 0.04 -8.72 6.36
CA GLY A 111 -0.02 -7.48 7.13
C GLY A 111 -0.03 -7.75 8.64
N LEU A 112 -0.95 -7.12 9.36
CA LEU A 112 -1.21 -7.34 10.79
C LEU A 112 -2.06 -8.60 11.09
N GLY A 113 -2.45 -9.36 10.04
CA GLY A 113 -3.29 -10.54 10.22
C GLY A 113 -4.60 -10.21 10.97
N ARG A 114 -4.88 -10.95 12.02
CA ARG A 114 -6.09 -10.76 12.86
C ARG A 114 -6.21 -9.36 13.49
N HIS A 115 -5.13 -8.62 13.61
CA HIS A 115 -5.11 -7.29 14.21
C HIS A 115 -5.43 -6.16 13.23
N SER A 116 -5.49 -6.45 11.92
CA SER A 116 -5.72 -5.43 10.89
C SER A 116 -7.02 -4.65 11.10
N MET A 117 -8.10 -5.33 11.48
CA MET A 117 -9.39 -4.66 11.71
C MET A 117 -9.38 -3.76 12.95
N ALA A 118 -8.72 -4.18 14.02
CA ALA A 118 -8.59 -3.33 15.23
C ALA A 118 -7.73 -2.11 14.93
N ASN A 119 -6.63 -2.28 14.21
CA ASN A 119 -5.75 -1.21 13.79
C ASN A 119 -6.48 -0.19 12.88
N TRP A 120 -7.25 -0.68 11.92
CA TRP A 120 -8.08 0.16 11.05
C TRP A 120 -9.11 0.98 11.82
N ARG A 121 -9.78 0.38 12.82
CA ARG A 121 -10.72 1.10 13.67
C ARG A 121 -10.04 2.21 14.48
N ALA A 122 -8.86 1.93 15.04
CA ALA A 122 -8.07 2.91 15.76
C ALA A 122 -7.64 4.07 14.84
N PHE A 123 -7.18 3.76 13.63
CA PHE A 123 -6.87 4.79 12.62
C PHE A 123 -8.09 5.68 12.31
N LYS A 124 -9.24 5.07 12.01
CA LYS A 124 -10.46 5.83 11.70
C LYS A 124 -10.90 6.73 12.85
N ALA A 125 -10.84 6.25 14.09
CA ALA A 125 -11.16 7.05 15.24
C ALA A 125 -10.26 8.29 15.35
N GLY A 126 -8.96 8.15 15.07
CA GLY A 126 -8.04 9.29 15.01
C GLY A 126 -8.35 10.25 13.86
N LEU A 127 -8.72 9.72 12.70
CA LEU A 127 -9.11 10.51 11.54
C LEU A 127 -10.42 11.28 11.80
N ASP A 128 -11.41 10.64 12.40
CA ASP A 128 -12.68 11.26 12.78
C ASP A 128 -12.46 12.40 13.78
N GLN A 129 -11.59 12.21 14.78
CA GLN A 129 -11.21 13.25 15.73
C GLN A 129 -10.52 14.42 15.03
N TYR A 130 -9.57 14.11 14.13
CA TYR A 130 -8.90 15.15 13.34
C TYR A 130 -9.90 15.98 12.53
N GLY A 131 -10.83 15.32 11.85
CA GLY A 131 -11.86 15.99 11.06
C GLY A 131 -12.75 16.89 11.91
N ALA A 132 -13.05 16.49 13.16
CA ALA A 132 -13.82 17.32 14.10
C ALA A 132 -13.05 18.57 14.54
N ASP A 133 -11.73 18.41 14.77
CA ASP A 133 -10.86 19.51 15.24
C ASP A 133 -10.46 20.47 14.08
N HIS A 134 -10.46 19.98 12.82
CA HIS A 134 -9.99 20.70 11.63
C HIS A 134 -11.02 20.65 10.48
N PRO A 135 -12.24 21.14 10.67
CA PRO A 135 -13.31 20.99 9.65
C PRO A 135 -13.00 21.68 8.32
N ALA A 136 -12.13 22.69 8.30
CA ALA A 136 -11.72 23.37 7.07
C ALA A 136 -10.75 22.53 6.19
N GLU A 137 -10.18 21.47 6.72
CA GLU A 137 -9.18 20.66 6.03
C GLU A 137 -9.74 19.37 5.41
N HIS A 138 -11.05 19.16 5.45
CA HIS A 138 -11.69 17.95 4.90
C HIS A 138 -11.38 17.72 3.43
N GLU A 139 -11.39 18.79 2.63
CA GLU A 139 -11.09 18.68 1.18
C GLU A 139 -9.66 18.22 0.93
N GLU A 140 -8.71 18.63 1.77
CA GLU A 140 -7.31 18.19 1.64
C GLU A 140 -7.15 16.72 2.01
N VAL A 141 -7.89 16.22 3.01
CA VAL A 141 -7.92 14.78 3.33
C VAL A 141 -8.43 13.98 2.13
N VAL A 142 -9.53 14.44 1.52
CA VAL A 142 -10.09 13.80 0.32
C VAL A 142 -9.11 13.85 -0.84
N ALA A 143 -8.45 14.98 -1.07
CA ALA A 143 -7.44 15.13 -2.12
C ALA A 143 -6.25 14.15 -1.93
N GLY A 144 -5.80 13.95 -0.68
CA GLY A 144 -4.77 12.96 -0.38
C GLY A 144 -5.19 11.53 -0.69
N GLY A 145 -6.43 11.18 -0.37
CA GLY A 145 -7.02 9.89 -0.74
C GLY A 145 -7.10 9.69 -2.26
N ALA A 146 -7.58 10.70 -2.97
CA ALA A 146 -7.69 10.68 -4.43
C ALA A 146 -6.31 10.55 -5.11
N LEU A 147 -5.30 11.28 -4.63
CA LEU A 147 -3.92 11.15 -5.08
C LEU A 147 -3.43 9.70 -4.96
N CYS A 148 -3.64 9.09 -3.79
CA CYS A 148 -3.20 7.73 -3.52
C CYS A 148 -3.92 6.73 -4.43
N PHE A 149 -5.24 6.80 -4.58
CA PHE A 149 -6.00 5.95 -5.50
C PHE A 149 -5.54 6.11 -6.96
N GLY A 150 -5.28 7.33 -7.41
CA GLY A 150 -4.75 7.60 -8.75
C GLY A 150 -3.44 6.85 -9.00
N MET A 151 -2.51 6.87 -8.05
CA MET A 151 -1.24 6.14 -8.17
C MET A 151 -1.42 4.61 -8.28
N PHE A 152 -2.39 4.05 -7.56
CA PHE A 152 -2.69 2.62 -7.66
C PHE A 152 -3.37 2.27 -9.00
N LEU A 153 -4.26 3.13 -9.48
CA LEU A 153 -4.93 2.95 -10.77
C LEU A 153 -3.92 2.99 -11.92
N ASP A 154 -3.04 3.99 -11.94
CA ASP A 154 -1.98 4.11 -12.95
C ASP A 154 -1.06 2.88 -12.95
N ALA A 155 -0.72 2.37 -11.76
CA ALA A 155 0.12 1.19 -11.66
C ALA A 155 -0.59 -0.09 -12.15
N ALA A 156 -1.88 -0.22 -11.88
CA ALA A 156 -2.66 -1.36 -12.36
C ALA A 156 -2.71 -1.37 -13.90
N MET A 157 -2.99 -0.23 -14.52
CA MET A 157 -3.02 -0.12 -15.98
C MET A 157 -1.65 -0.40 -16.61
N ASN A 158 -0.56 0.03 -15.97
CA ASN A 158 0.80 -0.22 -16.48
C ASN A 158 1.23 -1.69 -16.32
N VAL A 159 0.81 -2.38 -15.27
CA VAL A 159 1.07 -3.82 -15.12
C VAL A 159 0.39 -4.62 -16.23
N ASP A 160 -0.85 -4.30 -16.56
CA ASP A 160 -1.56 -4.97 -17.64
C ASP A 160 -0.89 -4.74 -19.01
N MET A 161 -0.41 -3.53 -19.28
CA MET A 161 0.32 -3.21 -20.51
C MET A 161 1.67 -3.95 -20.61
N ASP A 162 2.41 -4.08 -19.51
CA ASP A 162 3.71 -4.77 -19.49
C ASP A 162 3.53 -6.29 -19.70
N LEU A 163 2.42 -6.86 -19.24
CA LEU A 163 2.08 -8.27 -19.46
C LEU A 163 1.70 -8.57 -20.92
N ASP A 164 1.00 -7.65 -21.58
CA ASP A 164 0.61 -7.77 -22.98
C ASP A 164 1.81 -7.62 -23.94
N LEU A 165 2.82 -6.83 -23.59
CA LEU A 165 4.03 -6.64 -24.39
C LEU A 165 5.08 -7.76 -24.21
N GLY A 166 4.96 -8.56 -23.15
CA GLY A 166 5.87 -9.68 -22.85
C GLY A 166 5.61 -10.97 -23.63
N VAL A 167 4.63 -11.00 -24.53
CA VAL A 167 4.22 -12.19 -25.32
C VAL A 167 4.85 -12.19 -26.74
N SER A 168 5.83 -11.33 -27.01
CA SER A 168 6.52 -11.29 -28.32
C SER A 168 8.02 -11.19 -28.15
N ALA A 169 8.65 -12.33 -27.79
CA ALA A 169 10.06 -12.59 -28.07
C ALA A 169 10.35 -14.09 -27.95
#